data_dc60050c4ab8e2920d9b81331d6b5aee
#
_entry.id   dc60050c4ab8e2920d9b81331d6b5aee
#
_cell.length_a   1.000
_cell.length_b   1.000
_cell.length_c   1.000
_cell.angle_alpha   90.00
_cell.angle_beta   90.00
_cell.angle_gamma   90.00
#
_symmetry.space_group_name_H-M   'P 1'
#
loop_
_entity.id
_entity.type
_entity.pdbx_description
1 polymer ?
#
loop_
_entity_poly.entity_id
_entity_poly.type
_entity_poly.pdbx_seq_one_letter_code
_entity_poly.pdbx_strand_id
1 'polypeptide(L)'
;MKNPILNKPGFEEKYNAIGRKDSLYEGVFITAVKTTGIFCRPSCRARKPNVENVIFYDTAQQALQNGYRPCKICKPMEKQDETPDYIQTIIKELHQNPYLRIKDVDLRQRDIEPSQIRRWFKSHHNMTFHGYQRLLRINTAFSGIKKGEAISSSAFDSGFESLSGFNDSYRAVFGQSPTHTIDKSVLNIVRFTTPIGPMFACASDTGICLLEFTDRRMLETEFSDLSKRLNAVILPGDNPHLEHVQFELQEYFSGDRKKFTVPLHTPGTEFQQSVWAVLQDIPYGETRSYTQQAIALGKPKAIRAVGSANGHNRIAIIIPCHRVIAADGSLAGYGGGLHRKKWLLDFEKATL
;
A
#
# COMPACT_ATOMS: atom_id res chain seq x y z
N MET A 1 1.31 -16.92 10.04
CA MET A 1 2.64 -17.44 9.65
C MET A 1 3.68 -16.75 10.51
N LYS A 2 4.62 -17.50 11.12
CA LYS A 2 5.72 -16.92 11.90
C LYS A 2 6.71 -16.30 10.93
N ASN A 3 7.10 -15.06 11.16
CA ASN A 3 8.09 -14.33 10.36
C ASN A 3 9.47 -15.02 10.53
N PRO A 4 10.02 -15.75 9.54
CA PRO A 4 11.14 -16.69 9.76
C PRO A 4 12.53 -16.04 9.71
N ILE A 5 12.66 -14.73 9.48
CA ILE A 5 13.90 -14.18 8.93
C ILE A 5 14.60 -13.14 9.80
N LEU A 6 14.01 -12.69 10.89
CA LEU A 6 14.72 -11.79 11.79
C LEU A 6 15.51 -12.61 12.83
N ASN A 7 16.83 -12.55 12.77
CA ASN A 7 17.64 -12.78 13.97
C ASN A 7 16.98 -12.02 15.11
N LYS A 8 16.63 -12.69 16.22
CA LYS A 8 15.91 -12.05 17.33
C LYS A 8 16.63 -10.76 17.69
N PRO A 9 16.00 -9.58 17.53
CA PRO A 9 16.68 -8.30 17.79
C PRO A 9 17.09 -8.24 19.25
N GLY A 10 18.29 -7.70 19.51
CA GLY A 10 18.80 -7.50 20.87
C GLY A 10 17.97 -6.46 21.64
N PHE A 11 18.20 -6.36 22.96
CA PHE A 11 17.47 -5.42 23.82
C PHE A 11 17.59 -3.98 23.34
N GLU A 12 18.77 -3.53 23.00
CA GLU A 12 19.04 -2.14 22.56
C GLU A 12 18.33 -1.83 21.23
N GLU A 13 18.34 -2.76 20.28
CA GLU A 13 17.63 -2.66 19.00
C GLU A 13 16.11 -2.54 19.22
N LYS A 14 15.52 -3.37 20.07
CA LYS A 14 14.11 -3.30 20.48
C LYS A 14 13.77 -1.98 21.13
N TYR A 15 14.63 -1.49 22.02
CA TYR A 15 14.41 -0.24 22.73
C TYR A 15 14.52 0.98 21.80
N ASN A 16 15.39 0.95 20.82
CA ASN A 16 15.49 1.95 19.77
C ASN A 16 14.28 1.91 18.82
N ALA A 17 13.79 0.72 18.49
CA ALA A 17 12.59 0.54 17.67
C ALA A 17 11.35 1.18 18.30
N ILE A 18 11.10 0.97 19.60
CA ILE A 18 9.96 1.62 20.29
C ILE A 18 10.14 3.15 20.39
N GLY A 19 11.38 3.64 20.45
CA GLY A 19 11.65 5.08 20.42
C GLY A 19 11.27 5.73 19.09
N ARG A 20 11.50 5.04 17.99
CA ARG A 20 11.12 5.45 16.63
C ARG A 20 9.68 5.10 16.27
N LYS A 21 8.95 4.37 17.14
CA LYS A 21 7.62 3.85 16.90
C LYS A 21 7.57 2.99 15.62
N ASP A 22 8.54 2.10 15.50
CA ASP A 22 8.85 1.40 14.28
C ASP A 22 7.88 0.23 14.06
N SER A 23 7.01 0.37 13.07
CA SER A 23 5.98 -0.63 12.72
C SER A 23 6.52 -1.94 12.16
N LEU A 24 7.83 -2.00 11.84
CA LEU A 24 8.44 -3.20 11.28
C LEU A 24 8.72 -4.29 12.27
N TYR A 25 8.81 -3.90 13.49
CA TYR A 25 8.92 -4.84 14.57
C TYR A 25 7.55 -5.34 15.06
N GLU A 26 6.46 -4.98 14.36
CA GLU A 26 5.13 -5.56 14.60
C GLU A 26 5.17 -7.07 14.42
N GLY A 27 4.65 -7.79 15.42
CA GLY A 27 4.71 -9.26 15.44
C GLY A 27 6.08 -9.88 15.76
N VAL A 28 7.16 -9.07 15.87
CA VAL A 28 8.51 -9.54 16.24
C VAL A 28 8.68 -9.56 17.75
N PHE A 29 8.17 -8.54 18.44
CA PHE A 29 8.18 -8.46 19.91
C PHE A 29 7.04 -7.58 20.42
N ILE A 30 6.79 -7.70 21.71
CA ILE A 30 5.85 -6.89 22.48
C ILE A 30 6.63 -6.18 23.60
N THR A 31 6.30 -4.91 23.84
CA THR A 31 6.91 -4.09 24.89
C THR A 31 5.99 -4.03 26.09
N ALA A 32 6.40 -4.59 27.22
CA ALA A 32 5.69 -4.48 28.49
C ALA A 32 6.35 -3.42 29.38
N VAL A 33 5.53 -2.62 30.08
CA VAL A 33 5.97 -1.54 30.95
C VAL A 33 5.66 -1.89 32.41
N LYS A 34 6.69 -2.16 33.20
CA LYS A 34 6.58 -2.61 34.59
C LYS A 34 5.74 -1.67 35.47
N THR A 35 5.94 -0.37 35.33
CA THR A 35 5.29 0.65 36.20
C THR A 35 3.78 0.77 35.93
N THR A 36 3.31 0.43 34.73
CA THR A 36 1.89 0.58 34.36
C THR A 36 1.15 -0.75 34.22
N GLY A 37 1.88 -1.87 34.20
CA GLY A 37 1.32 -3.19 33.93
C GLY A 37 0.72 -3.31 32.53
N ILE A 38 1.14 -2.47 31.56
CA ILE A 38 0.58 -2.42 30.22
C ILE A 38 1.61 -2.96 29.23
N PHE A 39 1.14 -3.74 28.26
CA PHE A 39 1.97 -4.09 27.12
C PHE A 39 1.48 -3.42 25.83
N CYS A 40 2.42 -3.06 24.99
CA CYS A 40 2.25 -2.27 23.76
C CYS A 40 2.93 -2.95 22.58
N ARG A 41 2.49 -2.55 21.39
CA ARG A 41 3.21 -2.81 20.13
C ARG A 41 4.47 -1.93 20.04
N PRO A 42 5.46 -2.30 19.23
CA PRO A 42 6.64 -1.47 18.93
C PRO A 42 6.27 -0.09 18.35
N SER A 43 5.24 -0.01 17.51
CA SER A 43 4.75 1.22 16.87
C SER A 43 3.83 2.09 17.77
N CYS A 44 3.62 1.73 19.01
CA CYS A 44 2.68 2.43 19.90
C CYS A 44 2.98 3.93 20.00
N ARG A 45 1.93 4.76 19.81
CA ARG A 45 2.05 6.24 19.89
C ARG A 45 2.18 6.78 21.31
N ALA A 46 2.05 5.93 22.33
CA ALA A 46 2.27 6.32 23.73
C ALA A 46 3.70 6.86 23.94
N ARG A 47 3.90 7.52 25.07
CA ARG A 47 5.23 7.99 25.48
C ARG A 47 6.18 6.81 25.65
N LYS A 48 7.43 6.94 25.14
CA LYS A 48 8.47 5.93 25.32
C LYS A 48 8.75 5.75 26.82
N PRO A 49 8.66 4.53 27.38
CA PRO A 49 9.00 4.26 28.77
C PRO A 49 10.50 4.35 28.99
N ASN A 50 10.92 4.58 30.22
CA ASN A 50 12.33 4.51 30.61
C ASN A 50 12.85 3.08 30.45
N VAL A 51 14.14 2.94 30.17
CA VAL A 51 14.79 1.66 29.83
C VAL A 51 14.67 0.62 30.95
N GLU A 52 14.81 1.04 32.22
CA GLU A 52 14.71 0.20 33.43
C GLU A 52 13.30 -0.40 33.65
N ASN A 53 12.27 0.22 33.04
CA ASN A 53 10.86 -0.17 33.16
C ASN A 53 10.35 -1.01 32.01
N VAL A 54 11.21 -1.41 31.08
CA VAL A 54 10.82 -2.17 29.88
C VAL A 54 11.19 -3.65 30.01
N ILE A 55 10.24 -4.51 29.62
CA ILE A 55 10.47 -5.92 29.34
C ILE A 55 9.96 -6.20 27.92
N PHE A 56 10.70 -7.01 27.17
CA PHE A 56 10.27 -7.45 25.85
C PHE A 56 9.85 -8.93 25.88
N TYR A 57 8.69 -9.21 25.29
CA TYR A 57 8.17 -10.55 25.07
C TYR A 57 8.09 -10.82 23.55
N ASP A 58 8.23 -12.07 23.15
CA ASP A 58 8.13 -12.46 21.75
C ASP A 58 6.66 -12.39 21.26
N THR A 59 5.69 -12.59 22.16
CA THR A 59 4.25 -12.59 21.81
C THR A 59 3.41 -11.83 22.83
N ALA A 60 2.25 -11.33 22.39
CA ALA A 60 1.25 -10.72 23.26
C ALA A 60 0.73 -11.73 24.31
N GLN A 61 0.68 -13.01 23.97
CA GLN A 61 0.21 -14.05 24.87
C GLN A 61 1.19 -14.26 26.05
N GLN A 62 2.50 -14.19 25.78
CA GLN A 62 3.51 -14.21 26.85
C GLN A 62 3.37 -13.02 27.80
N ALA A 63 3.11 -11.82 27.27
CA ALA A 63 2.89 -10.64 28.11
C ALA A 63 1.64 -10.79 28.98
N LEU A 64 0.53 -11.34 28.43
CA LEU A 64 -0.68 -11.65 29.21
C LEU A 64 -0.41 -12.66 30.34
N GLN A 65 0.29 -13.77 30.02
CA GLN A 65 0.64 -14.79 31.01
C GLN A 65 1.50 -14.25 32.16
N ASN A 66 2.26 -13.17 31.90
CA ASN A 66 3.07 -12.49 32.90
C ASN A 66 2.31 -11.33 33.58
N GLY A 67 0.99 -11.28 33.50
CA GLY A 67 0.12 -10.36 34.23
C GLY A 67 0.02 -8.95 33.63
N TYR A 68 0.53 -8.71 32.43
CA TYR A 68 0.38 -7.42 31.74
C TYR A 68 -0.95 -7.35 30.98
N ARG A 69 -1.59 -6.19 30.98
CA ARG A 69 -2.82 -5.93 30.23
C ARG A 69 -2.55 -5.24 28.89
N PRO A 70 -3.38 -5.46 27.85
CA PRO A 70 -3.18 -4.81 26.56
C PRO A 70 -3.41 -3.30 26.61
N CYS A 71 -2.60 -2.56 25.86
CA CYS A 71 -2.72 -1.11 25.70
C CYS A 71 -4.00 -0.76 24.92
N LYS A 72 -4.80 0.18 25.47
CA LYS A 72 -6.03 0.66 24.82
C LYS A 72 -5.76 1.55 23.60
N ILE A 73 -4.55 2.13 23.48
CA ILE A 73 -4.18 3.02 22.36
C ILE A 73 -3.78 2.21 21.13
N CYS A 74 -2.84 1.27 21.27
CA CYS A 74 -2.32 0.49 20.14
C CYS A 74 -3.00 -0.88 19.97
N LYS A 75 -3.84 -1.29 20.93
CA LYS A 75 -4.62 -2.54 20.90
C LYS A 75 -3.81 -3.74 20.39
N PRO A 76 -2.80 -4.18 21.14
CA PRO A 76 -1.81 -5.15 20.66
C PRO A 76 -2.35 -6.56 20.41
N MET A 77 -3.59 -6.82 20.83
CA MET A 77 -4.30 -8.08 20.55
C MET A 77 -5.04 -8.08 19.20
N GLU A 78 -5.34 -6.89 18.66
CA GLU A 78 -5.95 -6.78 17.34
C GLU A 78 -4.85 -6.91 16.29
N LYS A 79 -5.09 -7.66 15.22
CA LYS A 79 -4.16 -7.68 14.08
C LYS A 79 -4.15 -6.29 13.42
N GLN A 80 -3.00 -5.63 13.36
CA GLN A 80 -2.86 -4.38 12.61
C GLN A 80 -2.81 -4.73 11.12
N ASP A 81 -3.47 -3.88 10.31
CA ASP A 81 -3.45 -3.91 8.85
C ASP A 81 -4.17 -5.08 8.16
N GLU A 82 -4.68 -6.09 8.87
CA GLU A 82 -5.68 -6.96 8.27
C GLU A 82 -6.98 -6.18 8.11
N THR A 83 -7.45 -6.11 6.86
CA THR A 83 -8.82 -5.62 6.60
C THR A 83 -9.78 -6.60 7.26
N PRO A 84 -10.65 -6.17 8.20
CA PRO A 84 -11.62 -7.06 8.85
C PRO A 84 -12.46 -7.81 7.81
N ASP A 85 -12.81 -9.07 8.06
CA ASP A 85 -13.53 -9.92 7.12
C ASP A 85 -14.83 -9.29 6.62
N TYR A 86 -15.58 -8.64 7.52
CA TYR A 86 -16.81 -7.93 7.13
C TYR A 86 -16.54 -6.75 6.19
N ILE A 87 -15.42 -6.07 6.33
CA ILE A 87 -14.99 -4.99 5.41
C ILE A 87 -14.56 -5.57 4.06
N GLN A 88 -13.80 -6.67 4.06
CA GLN A 88 -13.41 -7.37 2.83
C GLN A 88 -14.64 -7.81 2.05
N THR A 89 -15.61 -8.41 2.74
CA THR A 89 -16.88 -8.85 2.15
C THR A 89 -17.64 -7.68 1.53
N ILE A 90 -17.77 -6.55 2.25
CA ILE A 90 -18.44 -5.36 1.74
C ILE A 90 -17.71 -4.76 0.55
N ILE A 91 -16.38 -4.64 0.60
CA ILE A 91 -15.59 -4.12 -0.53
C ILE A 91 -15.77 -5.03 -1.76
N LYS A 92 -15.68 -6.35 -1.58
CA LYS A 92 -15.89 -7.32 -2.66
C LYS A 92 -17.29 -7.22 -3.25
N GLU A 93 -18.33 -7.13 -2.42
CA GLU A 93 -19.72 -6.96 -2.87
C GLU A 93 -19.91 -5.68 -3.69
N LEU A 94 -19.31 -4.55 -3.24
CA LEU A 94 -19.36 -3.28 -3.94
C LEU A 94 -18.60 -3.30 -5.28
N HIS A 95 -17.51 -4.04 -5.38
CA HIS A 95 -16.77 -4.21 -6.63
C HIS A 95 -17.54 -5.09 -7.61
N GLN A 96 -18.14 -6.19 -7.14
CA GLN A 96 -18.99 -7.05 -7.97
C GLN A 96 -20.28 -6.35 -8.42
N ASN A 97 -20.73 -5.37 -7.63
CA ASN A 97 -21.98 -4.67 -7.86
C ASN A 97 -21.84 -3.15 -7.56
N PRO A 98 -21.14 -2.39 -8.44
CA PRO A 98 -20.78 -1.01 -8.18
C PRO A 98 -21.97 -0.05 -8.01
N TYR A 99 -23.15 -0.38 -8.52
CA TYR A 99 -24.39 0.40 -8.35
C TYR A 99 -25.07 0.18 -7.00
N LEU A 100 -24.64 -0.83 -6.24
CA LEU A 100 -25.19 -1.11 -4.92
C LEU A 100 -24.99 0.08 -3.97
N ARG A 101 -26.00 0.35 -3.17
CA ARG A 101 -25.98 1.38 -2.13
C ARG A 101 -26.20 0.72 -0.77
N ILE A 102 -25.14 0.55 -0.03
CA ILE A 102 -25.21 0.05 1.34
C ILE A 102 -25.40 1.25 2.27
N LYS A 103 -26.57 1.34 2.90
CA LYS A 103 -26.95 2.36 3.88
C LYS A 103 -26.67 1.88 5.31
N ASP A 104 -26.78 2.79 6.29
CA ASP A 104 -26.59 2.46 7.71
C ASP A 104 -27.56 1.38 8.21
N VAL A 105 -28.78 1.36 7.68
CA VAL A 105 -29.78 0.34 8.02
C VAL A 105 -29.35 -1.04 7.54
N ASP A 106 -28.80 -1.13 6.34
CA ASP A 106 -28.32 -2.39 5.76
C ASP A 106 -27.12 -2.93 6.54
N LEU A 107 -26.24 -2.04 7.02
CA LEU A 107 -25.11 -2.41 7.88
C LEU A 107 -25.59 -3.00 9.21
N ARG A 108 -26.56 -2.34 9.86
CA ARG A 108 -27.13 -2.85 11.13
C ARG A 108 -27.83 -4.20 10.97
N GLN A 109 -28.50 -4.44 9.84
CA GLN A 109 -29.11 -5.73 9.53
C GLN A 109 -28.07 -6.86 9.36
N ARG A 110 -26.82 -6.51 9.13
CA ARG A 110 -25.67 -7.42 9.03
C ARG A 110 -24.84 -7.46 10.33
N ASP A 111 -25.38 -6.94 11.44
CA ASP A 111 -24.68 -6.80 12.73
C ASP A 111 -23.39 -5.95 12.65
N ILE A 112 -23.33 -5.02 11.70
CA ILE A 112 -22.20 -4.11 11.51
C ILE A 112 -22.57 -2.72 11.99
N GLU A 113 -21.88 -2.22 13.01
CA GLU A 113 -22.07 -0.85 13.49
C GLU A 113 -21.51 0.18 12.47
N PRO A 114 -22.35 1.09 11.92
CA PRO A 114 -21.94 2.05 10.88
C PRO A 114 -20.74 2.91 11.25
N SER A 115 -20.56 3.21 12.54
CA SER A 115 -19.42 3.98 13.03
C SER A 115 -18.08 3.26 12.85
N GLN A 116 -18.06 1.93 12.87
CA GLN A 116 -16.85 1.12 12.66
C GLN A 116 -16.40 1.23 11.21
N ILE A 117 -17.32 1.04 10.25
CA ILE A 117 -17.02 1.11 8.83
C ILE A 117 -16.58 2.51 8.42
N ARG A 118 -17.27 3.56 8.91
CA ARG A 118 -16.87 4.96 8.64
C ARG A 118 -15.47 5.28 9.14
N ARG A 119 -15.12 4.81 10.35
CA ARG A 119 -13.80 5.00 10.95
C ARG A 119 -12.74 4.27 10.16
N TRP A 120 -13.04 3.04 9.75
CA TRP A 120 -12.11 2.24 8.95
C TRP A 120 -11.84 2.90 7.59
N PHE A 121 -12.86 3.29 6.83
CA PHE A 121 -12.67 3.97 5.54
C PHE A 121 -11.93 5.30 5.70
N LYS A 122 -12.24 6.08 6.75
CA LYS A 122 -11.52 7.33 7.01
C LYS A 122 -10.03 7.10 7.31
N SER A 123 -9.69 6.06 8.06
CA SER A 123 -8.29 5.78 8.43
C SER A 123 -7.49 5.08 7.33
N HIS A 124 -8.12 4.27 6.47
CA HIS A 124 -7.43 3.43 5.48
C HIS A 124 -7.51 3.96 4.05
N HIS A 125 -8.55 4.72 3.72
CA HIS A 125 -8.76 5.31 2.39
C HIS A 125 -8.82 6.84 2.41
N ASN A 126 -8.67 7.47 3.58
CA ASN A 126 -8.81 8.93 3.78
C ASN A 126 -10.13 9.53 3.25
N MET A 127 -11.17 8.72 3.08
CA MET A 127 -12.48 9.13 2.59
C MET A 127 -13.61 8.51 3.41
N THR A 128 -14.84 8.97 3.19
CA THR A 128 -16.02 8.37 3.82
C THR A 128 -16.44 7.10 3.07
N PHE A 129 -17.13 6.17 3.77
CA PHE A 129 -17.69 4.97 3.16
C PHE A 129 -18.66 5.29 1.99
N HIS A 130 -19.54 6.27 2.18
CA HIS A 130 -20.43 6.73 1.11
C HIS A 130 -19.68 7.41 -0.05
N GLY A 131 -18.57 8.09 0.26
CA GLY A 131 -17.66 8.64 -0.76
C GLY A 131 -17.06 7.53 -1.64
N TYR A 132 -16.58 6.44 -1.01
CA TYR A 132 -16.04 5.29 -1.71
C TYR A 132 -17.07 4.64 -2.66
N GLN A 133 -18.28 4.36 -2.17
CA GLN A 133 -19.37 3.85 -2.99
C GLN A 133 -19.71 4.77 -4.18
N ARG A 134 -19.70 6.10 -3.96
CA ARG A 134 -19.95 7.08 -5.01
C ARG A 134 -18.85 7.05 -6.08
N LEU A 135 -17.60 6.92 -5.69
CA LEU A 135 -16.48 6.84 -6.63
C LEU A 135 -16.55 5.58 -7.51
N LEU A 136 -16.93 4.44 -6.96
CA LEU A 136 -17.17 3.21 -7.74
C LEU A 136 -18.25 3.45 -8.80
N ARG A 137 -19.39 4.04 -8.43
CA ARG A 137 -20.47 4.34 -9.38
C ARG A 137 -20.03 5.34 -10.45
N ILE A 138 -19.26 6.36 -10.08
CA ILE A 138 -18.70 7.33 -11.04
C ILE A 138 -17.76 6.62 -12.02
N ASN A 139 -16.94 5.70 -11.54
CA ASN A 139 -16.04 4.92 -12.40
C ASN A 139 -16.82 4.05 -13.40
N THR A 140 -17.87 3.38 -12.94
CA THR A 140 -18.76 2.57 -13.81
C THR A 140 -19.41 3.44 -14.87
N ALA A 141 -20.00 4.58 -14.49
CA ALA A 141 -20.61 5.51 -15.43
C ALA A 141 -19.60 6.05 -16.46
N PHE A 142 -18.39 6.42 -16.01
CA PHE A 142 -17.33 6.87 -16.90
C PHE A 142 -16.96 5.80 -17.94
N SER A 143 -16.87 4.55 -17.51
CA SER A 143 -16.55 3.41 -18.40
C SER A 143 -17.63 3.22 -19.48
N GLY A 144 -18.91 3.36 -19.13
CA GLY A 144 -20.03 3.33 -20.09
C GLY A 144 -19.96 4.48 -21.10
N ILE A 145 -19.79 5.71 -20.59
CA ILE A 145 -19.66 6.92 -21.42
C ILE A 145 -18.48 6.79 -22.42
N LYS A 146 -17.34 6.27 -21.94
CA LYS A 146 -16.16 6.08 -22.79
C LYS A 146 -16.37 5.02 -23.89
N LYS A 147 -17.28 4.06 -23.66
CA LYS A 147 -17.71 3.08 -24.65
C LYS A 147 -18.76 3.63 -25.64
N GLY A 148 -19.19 4.88 -25.47
CA GLY A 148 -20.16 5.53 -26.33
C GLY A 148 -21.61 5.43 -25.85
N GLU A 149 -21.85 4.93 -24.64
CA GLU A 149 -23.19 4.92 -24.05
C GLU A 149 -23.68 6.36 -23.77
N ALA A 150 -24.99 6.56 -23.82
CA ALA A 150 -25.57 7.86 -23.48
C ALA A 150 -25.28 8.20 -22.02
N ILE A 151 -24.94 9.46 -21.74
CA ILE A 151 -24.63 9.94 -20.38
C ILE A 151 -25.77 9.65 -19.41
N SER A 152 -27.03 9.83 -19.85
CA SER A 152 -28.21 9.54 -19.03
C SER A 152 -28.32 8.06 -18.67
N SER A 153 -28.14 7.16 -19.64
CA SER A 153 -28.16 5.71 -19.39
C SER A 153 -27.04 5.32 -18.43
N SER A 154 -25.79 5.69 -18.74
CA SER A 154 -24.64 5.39 -17.87
C SER A 154 -24.80 5.92 -16.44
N ALA A 155 -25.45 7.08 -16.26
CA ALA A 155 -25.75 7.62 -14.93
C ALA A 155 -26.75 6.74 -14.16
N PHE A 156 -27.91 6.44 -14.77
CA PHE A 156 -28.96 5.65 -14.13
C PHE A 156 -28.53 4.19 -13.91
N ASP A 157 -27.89 3.57 -14.89
CA ASP A 157 -27.38 2.20 -14.81
C ASP A 157 -26.29 2.06 -13.75
N SER A 158 -25.59 3.16 -13.44
CA SER A 158 -24.62 3.22 -12.32
C SER A 158 -25.27 3.58 -10.98
N GLY A 159 -26.59 3.57 -10.86
CA GLY A 159 -27.33 3.76 -9.61
C GLY A 159 -27.45 5.21 -9.14
N PHE A 160 -27.36 6.21 -10.04
CA PHE A 160 -27.71 7.58 -9.71
C PHE A 160 -29.23 7.79 -9.86
N GLU A 161 -29.82 8.53 -8.94
CA GLU A 161 -31.27 8.77 -8.91
C GLU A 161 -31.68 10.00 -9.76
N SER A 162 -30.69 10.85 -10.11
CA SER A 162 -30.90 12.03 -10.94
C SER A 162 -29.65 12.40 -11.74
N LEU A 163 -29.84 12.98 -12.92
CA LEU A 163 -28.76 13.51 -13.76
C LEU A 163 -28.04 14.70 -13.09
N SER A 164 -28.76 15.52 -12.31
CA SER A 164 -28.15 16.62 -11.58
C SER A 164 -27.16 16.10 -10.54
N GLY A 165 -27.59 15.16 -9.68
CA GLY A 165 -26.72 14.54 -8.66
C GLY A 165 -25.54 13.78 -9.27
N PHE A 166 -25.74 13.16 -10.43
CA PHE A 166 -24.65 12.57 -11.20
C PHE A 166 -23.67 13.65 -11.67
N ASN A 167 -24.13 14.69 -12.37
CA ASN A 167 -23.27 15.75 -12.90
C ASN A 167 -22.47 16.45 -11.81
N ASP A 168 -23.07 16.74 -10.67
CA ASP A 168 -22.37 17.37 -9.54
C ASP A 168 -21.28 16.44 -8.97
N SER A 169 -21.62 15.17 -8.79
CA SER A 169 -20.65 14.16 -8.33
C SER A 169 -19.52 13.95 -9.34
N TYR A 170 -19.86 13.91 -10.62
CA TYR A 170 -18.91 13.74 -11.70
C TYR A 170 -17.94 14.93 -11.80
N ARG A 171 -18.46 16.17 -11.77
CA ARG A 171 -17.63 17.39 -11.76
C ARG A 171 -16.71 17.47 -10.56
N ALA A 172 -17.18 17.05 -9.39
CA ALA A 172 -16.35 17.01 -8.19
C ALA A 172 -15.13 16.09 -8.34
N VAL A 173 -15.25 15.02 -9.14
CA VAL A 173 -14.19 14.03 -9.39
C VAL A 173 -13.29 14.43 -10.56
N PHE A 174 -13.89 14.78 -11.70
CA PHE A 174 -13.17 15.04 -12.95
C PHE A 174 -12.83 16.52 -13.19
N GLY A 175 -13.41 17.42 -12.41
CA GLY A 175 -13.27 18.88 -12.60
C GLY A 175 -14.06 19.43 -13.78
N GLN A 176 -14.72 18.57 -14.57
CA GLN A 176 -15.42 18.92 -15.82
C GLN A 176 -16.72 18.09 -15.95
N SER A 177 -17.62 18.53 -16.86
CA SER A 177 -18.84 17.76 -17.15
C SER A 177 -18.52 16.49 -17.95
N PRO A 178 -19.42 15.49 -17.94
CA PRO A 178 -19.23 14.23 -18.68
C PRO A 178 -18.95 14.42 -20.17
N THR A 179 -19.54 15.46 -20.79
CA THR A 179 -19.35 15.79 -22.21
C THR A 179 -17.94 16.28 -22.56
N HIS A 180 -17.16 16.74 -21.60
CA HIS A 180 -15.82 17.32 -21.81
C HIS A 180 -14.67 16.43 -21.29
N THR A 181 -14.96 15.24 -20.76
CA THR A 181 -13.95 14.39 -20.13
C THR A 181 -13.56 13.13 -20.94
N ILE A 182 -14.00 13.07 -22.20
CA ILE A 182 -13.71 11.90 -23.08
C ILE A 182 -12.21 11.64 -23.24
N ASP A 183 -11.38 12.69 -23.13
CA ASP A 183 -9.93 12.59 -23.25
C ASP A 183 -9.21 12.18 -21.94
N LYS A 184 -9.93 12.10 -20.81
CA LYS A 184 -9.33 11.64 -19.56
C LYS A 184 -9.30 10.11 -19.49
N SER A 185 -8.28 9.61 -18.81
CA SER A 185 -8.18 8.19 -18.45
C SER A 185 -8.58 7.99 -16.97
N VAL A 186 -8.89 6.75 -16.61
CA VAL A 186 -9.03 6.35 -15.22
C VAL A 186 -7.88 5.41 -14.87
N LEU A 187 -7.25 5.65 -13.72
CA LEU A 187 -6.38 4.71 -13.06
C LEU A 187 -7.17 4.04 -11.95
N ASN A 188 -7.34 2.74 -12.02
CA ASN A 188 -8.00 2.00 -10.95
C ASN A 188 -7.03 1.80 -9.79
N ILE A 189 -7.52 2.00 -8.56
CA ILE A 189 -6.73 1.84 -7.34
C ILE A 189 -7.35 0.79 -6.43
N VAL A 190 -6.49 -0.04 -5.85
CA VAL A 190 -6.83 -0.97 -4.77
C VAL A 190 -5.85 -0.86 -3.62
N ARG A 191 -6.34 -1.07 -2.40
CA ARG A 191 -5.52 -1.24 -1.19
C ARG A 191 -5.57 -2.69 -0.75
N PHE A 192 -4.41 -3.27 -0.46
CA PHE A 192 -4.30 -4.63 0.08
C PHE A 192 -3.16 -4.72 1.09
N THR A 193 -3.14 -5.80 1.88
CA THR A 193 -2.14 -6.01 2.93
C THR A 193 -1.12 -7.04 2.50
N THR A 194 0.15 -6.77 2.78
CA THR A 194 1.28 -7.68 2.57
C THR A 194 1.95 -8.02 3.91
N PRO A 195 2.82 -9.05 3.98
CA PRO A 195 3.58 -9.36 5.19
C PRO A 195 4.44 -8.22 5.73
N ILE A 196 4.78 -7.24 4.90
CA ILE A 196 5.60 -6.08 5.26
C ILE A 196 4.82 -4.76 5.28
N GLY A 197 3.50 -4.84 5.33
CA GLY A 197 2.59 -3.71 5.49
C GLY A 197 1.63 -3.51 4.34
N PRO A 198 0.67 -2.58 4.51
CA PRO A 198 -0.34 -2.31 3.50
C PRO A 198 0.24 -1.54 2.31
N MET A 199 -0.26 -1.87 1.11
CA MET A 199 0.13 -1.24 -0.14
C MET A 199 -1.08 -0.72 -0.92
N PHE A 200 -0.83 0.30 -1.75
CA PHE A 200 -1.69 0.66 -2.86
C PHE A 200 -1.10 0.16 -4.17
N ALA A 201 -1.96 -0.35 -5.04
CA ALA A 201 -1.64 -0.56 -6.45
C ALA A 201 -2.57 0.31 -7.30
N CYS A 202 -2.02 0.97 -8.33
CA CYS A 202 -2.78 1.61 -9.37
C CYS A 202 -2.45 0.97 -10.72
N ALA A 203 -3.48 0.79 -11.55
CA ALA A 203 -3.33 0.28 -12.90
C ALA A 203 -4.03 1.18 -13.92
N SER A 204 -3.40 1.32 -15.07
CA SER A 204 -4.03 1.78 -16.32
C SER A 204 -4.52 0.57 -17.12
N ASP A 205 -5.08 0.83 -18.32
CA ASP A 205 -5.47 -0.23 -19.25
C ASP A 205 -4.25 -1.04 -19.79
N THR A 206 -3.03 -0.49 -19.65
CA THR A 206 -1.79 -1.09 -20.18
C THR A 206 -0.92 -1.77 -19.15
N GLY A 207 -1.16 -1.56 -17.84
CA GLY A 207 -0.37 -2.18 -16.79
C GLY A 207 -0.36 -1.42 -15.47
N ILE A 208 0.39 -1.95 -14.52
CA ILE A 208 0.59 -1.35 -13.19
C ILE A 208 1.43 -0.09 -13.32
N CYS A 209 0.92 1.02 -12.83
CA CYS A 209 1.61 2.32 -12.82
C CYS A 209 2.03 2.80 -11.43
N LEU A 210 1.52 2.18 -10.37
CA LEU A 210 1.97 2.37 -8.99
C LEU A 210 1.78 1.08 -8.20
N LEU A 211 2.77 0.75 -7.40
CA LEU A 211 2.71 -0.28 -6.35
C LEU A 211 3.58 0.21 -5.19
N GLU A 212 2.94 0.74 -4.13
CA GLU A 212 3.69 1.43 -3.10
C GLU A 212 3.06 1.30 -1.71
N PHE A 213 3.88 1.38 -0.68
CA PHE A 213 3.41 1.30 0.71
C PHE A 213 2.57 2.52 1.09
N THR A 214 1.49 2.29 1.85
CA THR A 214 0.53 3.34 2.21
C THR A 214 1.11 4.43 3.12
N ASP A 215 2.23 4.16 3.80
CA ASP A 215 2.95 5.07 4.68
C ASP A 215 4.15 5.76 4.00
N ARG A 216 4.31 5.59 2.67
CA ARG A 216 5.36 6.26 1.92
C ARG A 216 5.18 7.78 1.96
N ARG A 217 6.23 8.49 2.34
CA ARG A 217 6.20 9.95 2.48
C ARG A 217 5.81 10.70 1.19
N MET A 218 6.15 10.15 0.03
CA MET A 218 5.91 10.79 -1.27
C MET A 218 4.60 10.36 -1.95
N LEU A 219 3.78 9.53 -1.33
CA LEU A 219 2.62 8.89 -1.95
C LEU A 219 1.64 9.91 -2.58
N GLU A 220 1.29 10.97 -1.87
CA GLU A 220 0.42 12.06 -2.36
C GLU A 220 1.01 12.75 -3.61
N THR A 221 2.32 12.98 -3.60
CA THR A 221 3.05 13.56 -4.74
C THR A 221 3.02 12.62 -5.94
N GLU A 222 3.16 11.33 -5.72
CA GLU A 222 3.12 10.29 -6.76
C GLU A 222 1.74 10.19 -7.40
N PHE A 223 0.66 10.22 -6.61
CA PHE A 223 -0.69 10.26 -7.13
C PHE A 223 -0.93 11.50 -8.00
N SER A 224 -0.49 12.68 -7.52
CA SER A 224 -0.62 13.93 -8.29
C SER A 224 0.19 13.89 -9.60
N ASP A 225 1.41 13.38 -9.57
CA ASP A 225 2.28 13.27 -10.76
C ASP A 225 1.71 12.26 -11.78
N LEU A 226 1.22 11.11 -11.33
CA LEU A 226 0.55 10.13 -12.19
C LEU A 226 -0.68 10.71 -12.87
N SER A 227 -1.56 11.37 -12.11
CA SER A 227 -2.75 12.00 -12.64
C SER A 227 -2.45 13.04 -13.72
N LYS A 228 -1.39 13.84 -13.53
CA LYS A 228 -0.94 14.84 -14.50
C LYS A 228 -0.31 14.20 -15.74
N ARG A 229 0.63 13.28 -15.56
CA ARG A 229 1.35 12.64 -16.69
C ARG A 229 0.47 11.84 -17.60
N LEU A 230 -0.52 11.17 -17.03
CA LEU A 230 -1.43 10.29 -17.76
C LEU A 230 -2.76 10.96 -18.10
N ASN A 231 -2.92 12.24 -17.80
CA ASN A 231 -4.21 12.93 -17.90
C ASN A 231 -5.35 12.09 -17.33
N ALA A 232 -5.16 11.58 -16.11
CA ALA A 232 -6.01 10.57 -15.52
C ALA A 232 -6.59 10.98 -14.17
N VAL A 233 -7.69 10.34 -13.80
CA VAL A 233 -8.28 10.40 -12.46
C VAL A 233 -8.09 9.04 -11.78
N ILE A 234 -7.72 9.04 -10.51
CA ILE A 234 -7.53 7.82 -9.73
C ILE A 234 -8.84 7.49 -9.02
N LEU A 235 -9.43 6.33 -9.32
CA LEU A 235 -10.70 5.88 -8.78
C LEU A 235 -10.60 4.43 -8.29
N PRO A 236 -11.30 4.05 -7.21
CA PRO A 236 -11.46 2.64 -6.87
C PRO A 236 -12.21 1.94 -8.00
N GLY A 237 -11.81 0.70 -8.31
CA GLY A 237 -12.44 -0.10 -9.35
C GLY A 237 -11.61 -1.33 -9.71
N ASP A 238 -12.23 -2.24 -10.46
CA ASP A 238 -11.60 -3.47 -10.89
C ASP A 238 -10.73 -3.24 -12.12
N ASN A 239 -9.64 -3.99 -12.18
CA ASN A 239 -8.71 -3.97 -13.30
C ASN A 239 -7.94 -5.30 -13.31
N PRO A 240 -7.84 -6.01 -14.44
CA PRO A 240 -7.16 -7.30 -14.51
C PRO A 240 -5.70 -7.26 -14.04
N HIS A 241 -5.00 -6.13 -14.25
CA HIS A 241 -3.63 -5.98 -13.79
C HIS A 241 -3.55 -5.85 -12.26
N LEU A 242 -4.58 -5.31 -11.59
CA LEU A 242 -4.65 -5.25 -10.13
C LEU A 242 -4.84 -6.64 -9.51
N GLU A 243 -5.67 -7.49 -10.10
CA GLU A 243 -5.82 -8.88 -9.67
C GLU A 243 -4.53 -9.66 -9.90
N HIS A 244 -3.94 -9.51 -11.08
CA HIS A 244 -2.69 -10.17 -11.47
C HIS A 244 -1.55 -9.80 -10.50
N VAL A 245 -1.34 -8.52 -10.20
CA VAL A 245 -0.26 -8.09 -9.30
C VAL A 245 -0.46 -8.60 -7.86
N GLN A 246 -1.70 -8.65 -7.38
CA GLN A 246 -1.99 -9.19 -6.05
C GLN A 246 -1.69 -10.69 -5.99
N PHE A 247 -2.07 -11.45 -7.02
CA PHE A 247 -1.76 -12.86 -7.13
C PHE A 247 -0.24 -13.11 -7.17
N GLU A 248 0.50 -12.41 -8.03
CA GLU A 248 1.95 -12.55 -8.13
C GLU A 248 2.69 -12.14 -6.84
N LEU A 249 2.20 -11.12 -6.14
CA LEU A 249 2.75 -10.73 -4.84
C LEU A 249 2.48 -11.80 -3.76
N GLN A 250 1.32 -12.45 -3.80
CA GLN A 250 1.04 -13.56 -2.88
C GLN A 250 2.02 -14.70 -3.08
N GLU A 251 2.29 -15.09 -4.34
CA GLU A 251 3.29 -16.11 -4.67
C GLU A 251 4.72 -15.65 -4.33
N TYR A 252 5.04 -14.36 -4.54
CA TYR A 252 6.34 -13.81 -4.14
C TYR A 252 6.55 -13.93 -2.63
N PHE A 253 5.58 -13.53 -1.82
CA PHE A 253 5.68 -13.59 -0.37
C PHE A 253 5.54 -15.01 0.22
N SER A 254 5.09 -15.99 -0.56
CA SER A 254 5.21 -17.42 -0.18
C SER A 254 6.57 -18.03 -0.55
N GLY A 255 7.38 -17.34 -1.38
CA GLY A 255 8.66 -17.83 -1.87
C GLY A 255 8.58 -18.60 -3.20
N ASP A 256 7.37 -18.75 -3.74
CA ASP A 256 7.12 -19.54 -4.96
C ASP A 256 7.47 -18.78 -6.24
N ARG A 257 7.43 -17.43 -6.18
CA ARG A 257 7.70 -16.56 -7.33
C ARG A 257 8.98 -15.75 -7.17
N LYS A 258 9.85 -15.81 -8.18
CA LYS A 258 11.10 -15.04 -8.25
C LYS A 258 11.08 -13.98 -9.36
N LYS A 259 10.14 -14.06 -10.30
CA LYS A 259 10.00 -13.14 -11.44
C LYS A 259 8.54 -12.76 -11.66
N PHE A 260 8.28 -11.46 -11.78
CA PHE A 260 6.97 -10.91 -12.08
C PHE A 260 6.71 -10.88 -13.60
N THR A 261 5.46 -11.11 -14.00
CA THR A 261 5.02 -11.10 -15.39
C THR A 261 3.91 -10.08 -15.66
N VAL A 262 3.37 -9.48 -14.60
CA VAL A 262 2.36 -8.44 -14.73
C VAL A 262 2.88 -7.27 -15.57
N PRO A 263 2.10 -6.78 -16.56
CA PRO A 263 2.50 -5.64 -17.38
C PRO A 263 2.71 -4.39 -16.52
N LEU A 264 3.76 -3.63 -16.83
CA LEU A 264 4.11 -2.40 -16.15
C LEU A 264 3.92 -1.21 -17.08
N HIS A 265 3.26 -0.16 -16.58
CA HIS A 265 3.20 1.15 -17.20
C HIS A 265 3.97 2.13 -16.31
N THR A 266 5.19 2.47 -16.71
CA THR A 266 6.15 3.24 -15.91
C THR A 266 6.30 4.68 -16.42
N PRO A 267 5.31 5.59 -16.20
CA PRO A 267 5.43 6.97 -16.65
C PRO A 267 6.52 7.68 -15.84
N GLY A 268 7.55 8.17 -16.55
CA GLY A 268 8.70 8.84 -15.99
C GLY A 268 9.48 9.60 -17.08
N THR A 269 10.55 10.29 -16.68
CA THR A 269 11.51 10.82 -17.67
C THR A 269 12.27 9.68 -18.34
N GLU A 270 12.83 9.90 -19.53
CA GLU A 270 13.65 8.90 -20.24
C GLU A 270 14.79 8.36 -19.35
N PHE A 271 15.40 9.26 -18.58
CA PHE A 271 16.45 8.86 -17.63
C PHE A 271 15.91 7.96 -16.52
N GLN A 272 14.75 8.29 -15.94
CA GLN A 272 14.13 7.45 -14.93
C GLN A 272 13.77 6.07 -15.49
N GLN A 273 13.16 6.03 -16.66
CA GLN A 273 12.79 4.77 -17.33
C GLN A 273 14.01 3.90 -17.61
N SER A 274 15.12 4.48 -18.11
CA SER A 274 16.34 3.72 -18.33
C SER A 274 16.97 3.20 -17.02
N VAL A 275 16.91 3.96 -15.93
CA VAL A 275 17.37 3.51 -14.61
C VAL A 275 16.48 2.37 -14.08
N TRP A 276 15.15 2.47 -14.24
CA TRP A 276 14.21 1.44 -13.79
C TRP A 276 14.32 0.14 -14.64
N ALA A 277 14.63 0.24 -15.92
CA ALA A 277 14.93 -0.92 -16.75
C ALA A 277 16.16 -1.68 -16.21
N VAL A 278 17.26 -0.98 -15.94
CA VAL A 278 18.48 -1.59 -15.36
C VAL A 278 18.25 -2.21 -13.98
N LEU A 279 17.28 -1.70 -13.20
CA LEU A 279 16.91 -2.34 -11.93
C LEU A 279 16.31 -3.73 -12.14
N GLN A 280 15.47 -3.91 -13.17
CA GLN A 280 14.84 -5.18 -13.47
C GLN A 280 15.81 -6.29 -13.89
N ASP A 281 17.02 -5.90 -14.30
CA ASP A 281 18.12 -6.83 -14.63
C ASP A 281 18.87 -7.35 -13.39
N ILE A 282 18.53 -6.90 -12.18
CA ILE A 282 19.14 -7.41 -10.95
C ILE A 282 18.40 -8.69 -10.55
N PRO A 283 19.07 -9.87 -10.57
CA PRO A 283 18.40 -11.13 -10.26
C PRO A 283 17.83 -11.16 -8.84
N TYR A 284 16.87 -12.05 -8.63
CA TYR A 284 16.32 -12.35 -7.31
C TYR A 284 17.42 -12.82 -6.36
N GLY A 285 17.47 -12.27 -5.14
CA GLY A 285 18.46 -12.60 -4.12
C GLY A 285 19.84 -11.98 -4.32
N GLU A 286 20.07 -11.27 -5.43
CA GLU A 286 21.32 -10.57 -5.70
C GLU A 286 21.23 -9.08 -5.37
N THR A 287 22.39 -8.45 -5.20
CA THR A 287 22.48 -7.00 -4.97
C THR A 287 23.48 -6.35 -5.91
N ARG A 288 23.26 -5.08 -6.23
CA ARG A 288 24.22 -4.21 -6.93
C ARG A 288 24.46 -2.95 -6.12
N SER A 289 25.66 -2.38 -6.24
CA SER A 289 25.91 -1.03 -5.71
C SER A 289 25.34 0.03 -6.66
N TYR A 290 25.09 1.25 -6.15
CA TYR A 290 24.72 2.40 -7.00
C TYR A 290 25.77 2.66 -8.10
N THR A 291 27.04 2.41 -7.81
CA THR A 291 28.14 2.53 -8.79
C THR A 291 27.99 1.49 -9.90
N GLN A 292 27.76 0.22 -9.55
CA GLN A 292 27.54 -0.85 -10.53
C GLN A 292 26.29 -0.58 -11.39
N GLN A 293 25.23 -0.06 -10.80
CA GLN A 293 24.04 0.32 -11.55
C GLN A 293 24.33 1.48 -12.53
N ALA A 294 25.10 2.49 -12.12
CA ALA A 294 25.49 3.60 -12.98
C ALA A 294 26.40 3.14 -14.15
N ILE A 295 27.29 2.17 -13.91
CA ILE A 295 28.13 1.54 -14.94
C ILE A 295 27.22 0.76 -15.91
N ALA A 296 26.31 -0.08 -15.42
CA ALA A 296 25.38 -0.84 -16.26
C ALA A 296 24.48 0.06 -17.13
N LEU A 297 24.15 1.26 -16.63
CA LEU A 297 23.43 2.29 -17.40
C LEU A 297 24.30 2.97 -18.48
N GLY A 298 25.59 2.69 -18.54
CA GLY A 298 26.55 3.42 -19.42
C GLY A 298 26.88 4.85 -18.95
N LYS A 299 26.54 5.21 -17.71
CA LYS A 299 26.71 6.56 -17.14
C LYS A 299 27.44 6.53 -15.78
N PRO A 300 28.70 6.08 -15.72
CA PRO A 300 29.39 5.79 -14.46
C PRO A 300 29.55 7.00 -13.52
N LYS A 301 29.46 8.23 -14.05
CA LYS A 301 29.52 9.47 -13.26
C LYS A 301 28.13 9.88 -12.67
N ALA A 302 27.04 9.23 -13.06
CA ALA A 302 25.69 9.63 -12.73
C ALA A 302 25.17 9.00 -11.42
N ILE A 303 26.03 8.54 -10.50
CA ILE A 303 25.67 7.77 -9.28
C ILE A 303 24.57 8.47 -8.46
N ARG A 304 24.69 9.78 -8.22
CA ARG A 304 23.68 10.55 -7.46
C ARG A 304 22.34 10.63 -8.19
N ALA A 305 22.36 10.82 -9.51
CA ALA A 305 21.16 10.87 -10.34
C ALA A 305 20.47 9.51 -10.40
N VAL A 306 21.23 8.41 -10.47
CA VAL A 306 20.72 7.03 -10.37
C VAL A 306 20.06 6.80 -9.02
N GLY A 307 20.69 7.20 -7.91
CA GLY A 307 20.10 7.12 -6.59
C GLY A 307 18.79 7.93 -6.46
N SER A 308 18.75 9.13 -7.05
CA SER A 308 17.51 9.93 -7.12
C SER A 308 16.43 9.23 -7.94
N ALA A 309 16.75 8.68 -9.11
CA ALA A 309 15.80 7.95 -9.95
C ALA A 309 15.27 6.68 -9.26
N ASN A 310 16.12 5.95 -8.51
CA ASN A 310 15.70 4.83 -7.66
C ASN A 310 14.70 5.29 -6.59
N GLY A 311 14.93 6.47 -5.99
CA GLY A 311 14.01 7.08 -5.02
C GLY A 311 12.65 7.49 -5.62
N HIS A 312 12.57 7.67 -6.94
CA HIS A 312 11.32 7.95 -7.68
C HIS A 312 10.69 6.70 -8.30
N ASN A 313 11.26 5.50 -8.03
CA ASN A 313 10.58 4.26 -8.38
C ASN A 313 9.27 4.17 -7.61
N ARG A 314 8.18 4.07 -8.33
CA ARG A 314 6.81 3.99 -7.77
C ARG A 314 6.18 2.60 -7.90
N ILE A 315 6.96 1.60 -8.35
CA ILE A 315 6.53 0.20 -8.43
C ILE A 315 7.47 -0.64 -7.56
N ALA A 316 7.28 -0.53 -6.25
CA ALA A 316 8.10 -1.22 -5.26
C ALA A 316 8.05 -2.74 -5.44
N ILE A 317 9.09 -3.45 -5.05
CA ILE A 317 9.26 -4.90 -5.14
C ILE A 317 9.47 -5.37 -6.59
N ILE A 318 8.55 -5.10 -7.50
CA ILE A 318 8.60 -5.57 -8.90
C ILE A 318 9.76 -4.89 -9.65
N ILE A 319 9.91 -3.57 -9.52
CA ILE A 319 11.12 -2.86 -9.93
C ILE A 319 12.03 -2.81 -8.69
N PRO A 320 13.05 -3.68 -8.62
CA PRO A 320 13.68 -4.05 -7.37
C PRO A 320 14.75 -3.06 -6.87
N CYS A 321 14.37 -1.79 -6.65
CA CYS A 321 15.30 -0.80 -6.10
C CYS A 321 15.78 -1.14 -4.68
N HIS A 322 15.10 -2.08 -3.98
CA HIS A 322 15.58 -2.64 -2.72
C HIS A 322 16.88 -3.46 -2.88
N ARG A 323 17.17 -4.01 -4.07
CA ARG A 323 18.41 -4.76 -4.37
C ARG A 323 19.62 -3.86 -4.60
N VAL A 324 19.47 -2.51 -4.59
CA VAL A 324 20.60 -1.58 -4.74
C VAL A 324 21.07 -1.11 -3.38
N ILE A 325 22.33 -1.37 -3.04
CA ILE A 325 22.97 -1.05 -1.74
C ILE A 325 24.15 -0.08 -1.91
N ALA A 326 24.70 0.43 -0.83
CA ALA A 326 25.92 1.23 -0.89
C ALA A 326 27.15 0.38 -1.23
N ALA A 327 28.22 1.00 -1.69
CA ALA A 327 29.43 0.31 -2.13
C ALA A 327 30.16 -0.44 -0.99
N ASP A 328 29.96 0.00 0.24
CA ASP A 328 30.47 -0.64 1.45
C ASP A 328 29.57 -1.78 1.97
N GLY A 329 28.50 -2.11 1.23
CA GLY A 329 27.51 -3.13 1.62
C GLY A 329 26.44 -2.62 2.58
N SER A 330 26.51 -1.37 3.06
CA SER A 330 25.50 -0.82 3.95
C SER A 330 24.17 -0.54 3.23
N LEU A 331 23.05 -0.60 3.98
CA LEU A 331 21.74 -0.28 3.44
C LEU A 331 21.58 1.24 3.34
N ALA A 332 21.34 1.74 2.14
CA ALA A 332 21.07 3.14 1.88
C ALA A 332 19.85 3.30 0.98
N GLY A 333 19.08 4.36 1.22
CA GLY A 333 17.94 4.83 0.42
C GLY A 333 16.93 3.76 -0.02
N TYR A 334 15.71 3.83 0.51
CA TYR A 334 14.56 3.06 0.03
C TYR A 334 13.27 3.81 0.36
N GLY A 335 12.39 3.98 -0.62
CA GLY A 335 11.13 4.72 -0.45
C GLY A 335 10.20 4.10 0.57
N GLY A 336 10.17 2.78 0.67
CA GLY A 336 9.42 2.03 1.67
C GLY A 336 10.09 1.91 3.05
N GLY A 337 11.25 2.55 3.28
CA GLY A 337 11.99 2.48 4.54
C GLY A 337 13.04 1.36 4.58
N LEU A 338 14.20 1.62 5.21
CA LEU A 338 15.36 0.70 5.23
C LEU A 338 15.05 -0.67 5.83
N HIS A 339 14.13 -0.73 6.69
CA HIS A 339 13.65 -1.94 7.35
C HIS A 339 12.93 -2.91 6.38
N ARG A 340 12.03 -2.39 5.53
CA ARG A 340 11.43 -3.21 4.46
C ARG A 340 12.48 -3.63 3.44
N LYS A 341 13.44 -2.75 3.15
CA LYS A 341 14.58 -3.10 2.30
C LYS A 341 15.37 -4.27 2.87
N LYS A 342 15.71 -4.20 4.16
CA LYS A 342 16.40 -5.30 4.86
C LYS A 342 15.58 -6.57 4.82
N TRP A 343 14.27 -6.48 5.14
CA TRP A 343 13.38 -7.62 5.14
C TRP A 343 13.31 -8.30 3.76
N LEU A 344 13.16 -7.51 2.69
CA LEU A 344 13.10 -8.03 1.31
C LEU A 344 14.40 -8.72 0.92
N LEU A 345 15.55 -8.13 1.22
CA LEU A 345 16.86 -8.73 0.94
C LEU A 345 17.09 -10.03 1.70
N ASP A 346 16.75 -10.05 2.98
CA ASP A 346 16.88 -11.25 3.83
C ASP A 346 15.90 -12.35 3.36
N PHE A 347 14.67 -11.97 2.99
CA PHE A 347 13.67 -12.88 2.48
C PHE A 347 14.10 -13.50 1.15
N GLU A 348 14.50 -12.69 0.17
CA GLU A 348 14.95 -13.18 -1.12
C GLU A 348 16.16 -14.12 -1.01
N LYS A 349 17.06 -13.85 -0.05
CA LYS A 349 18.22 -14.69 0.21
C LYS A 349 17.86 -16.02 0.84
N ALA A 350 16.82 -16.05 1.66
CA ALA A 350 16.37 -17.27 2.36
C ALA A 350 15.50 -18.18 1.48
N THR A 351 14.95 -17.64 0.37
CA THR A 351 14.06 -18.36 -0.56
C THR A 351 14.68 -18.56 -1.95
N LEU A 352 16.02 -18.42 -2.06
CA LEU A 352 16.78 -18.78 -3.26
C LEU A 352 16.65 -20.28 -3.52
#